data_83b9240946ee205273be248c0f9a1a3e
#
_entry.id   83b9240946ee205273be248c0f9a1a3e
#
_cell.length_a   1.000
_cell.length_b   1.000
_cell.length_c   1.000
_cell.angle_alpha   90.00
_cell.angle_beta   90.00
_cell.angle_gamma   90.00
#
_symmetry.space_group_name_H-M   'P 1'
#
loop_
_entity.id
_entity.type
_entity.pdbx_description
1 polymer ?
#
loop_
_entity_poly.entity_id
_entity_poly.type
_entity_poly.pdbx_seq_one_letter_code
_entity_poly.pdbx_strand_id
1 'polypeptide(L)'
;MNTTTTTTPVWGGRDANARAVWVGCGESPEWIAAHTDALLSQFGAAFDISEWRLTEGQEWAGSLDVLAGIVRSNPVRELVGASEEIGDILPNEGYSFVVSGASSRVRLRAWIAAGYPAVGTRLPRRRLNIELREMYTGALTSADGDAVCRAVTQAWEPAMLVLTDDPVRQLARRGNWKIGVGYRTWISDEVGEINHLVDRLTATELAGGTLISAPDDWPAERVVEAMTATLRENGLDEVPH
;
A
#
# COMPACT_ATOMS: atom_id res chain seq x y z
N MET A 1 20.37 30.61 -4.51
CA MET A 1 19.22 29.87 -5.07
C MET A 1 19.70 28.43 -5.23
N ASN A 2 19.33 27.55 -4.29
CA ASN A 2 19.63 26.12 -4.43
C ASN A 2 18.61 25.53 -5.38
N THR A 3 18.99 25.25 -6.61
CA THR A 3 18.23 24.41 -7.52
C THR A 3 18.22 22.99 -6.96
N THR A 4 17.18 22.63 -6.26
CA THR A 4 16.93 21.23 -5.90
C THR A 4 16.69 20.50 -7.22
N THR A 5 17.68 19.77 -7.69
CA THR A 5 17.54 18.89 -8.85
C THR A 5 16.57 17.78 -8.41
N THR A 6 15.32 17.85 -8.84
CA THR A 6 14.33 16.80 -8.59
C THR A 6 14.74 15.61 -9.45
N THR A 7 15.42 14.65 -8.87
CA THR A 7 15.78 13.40 -9.54
C THR A 7 14.51 12.56 -9.71
N THR A 8 14.21 12.16 -10.95
CA THR A 8 13.12 11.21 -11.22
C THR A 8 13.46 9.88 -10.56
N PRO A 9 12.60 9.36 -9.69
CA PRO A 9 12.85 8.08 -9.02
C PRO A 9 12.86 6.94 -10.04
N VAL A 10 13.80 6.00 -9.87
CA VAL A 10 13.92 4.83 -10.76
C VAL A 10 12.64 3.99 -10.75
N TRP A 11 11.97 3.90 -9.61
CA TRP A 11 10.71 3.17 -9.46
C TRP A 11 9.52 3.88 -10.14
N GLY A 12 9.56 5.19 -10.37
CA GLY A 12 8.46 5.94 -10.98
C GLY A 12 8.13 5.53 -12.42
N GLY A 13 9.17 5.23 -13.23
CA GLY A 13 8.99 4.79 -14.63
C GLY A 13 8.66 3.30 -14.79
N ARG A 14 8.39 2.58 -13.70
CA ARG A 14 8.07 1.16 -13.66
C ARG A 14 6.77 1.00 -12.88
N ASP A 15 6.15 -0.17 -12.93
CA ASP A 15 4.90 -0.43 -12.20
C ASP A 15 5.13 -0.34 -10.68
N ALA A 16 5.09 0.90 -10.18
CA ALA A 16 5.26 1.19 -8.77
C ALA A 16 4.05 0.66 -7.99
N ASN A 17 4.31 -0.05 -6.92
CA ASN A 17 3.29 -0.67 -6.09
C ASN A 17 3.57 -0.41 -4.61
N ALA A 18 2.55 0.03 -3.88
CA ALA A 18 2.58 0.08 -2.43
C ALA A 18 1.68 -1.01 -1.85
N ARG A 19 2.23 -1.84 -0.97
CA ARG A 19 1.51 -2.90 -0.28
C ARG A 19 1.55 -2.68 1.22
N ALA A 20 0.37 -2.63 1.83
CA ALA A 20 0.21 -2.60 3.27
C ALA A 20 -0.55 -3.83 3.78
N VAL A 21 -0.21 -4.31 4.97
CA VAL A 21 -0.91 -5.38 5.67
C VAL A 21 -1.10 -5.00 7.14
N TRP A 22 -2.17 -5.48 7.75
CA TRP A 22 -2.45 -5.29 9.17
C TRP A 22 -2.99 -6.57 9.80
N VAL A 23 -2.93 -6.64 11.14
CA VAL A 23 -3.26 -7.84 11.92
C VAL A 23 -4.67 -7.80 12.52
N GLY A 24 -5.34 -6.65 12.54
CA GLY A 24 -6.72 -6.45 13.04
C GLY A 24 -7.73 -7.50 12.54
N CYS A 25 -8.96 -7.53 12.99
CA CYS A 25 -9.97 -8.48 12.51
C CYS A 25 -11.40 -7.97 12.57
N GLY A 26 -12.22 -8.41 11.60
CA GLY A 26 -13.65 -8.19 11.60
C GLY A 26 -14.05 -6.73 11.43
N GLU A 27 -13.29 -5.96 10.66
CA GLU A 27 -13.59 -4.57 10.38
C GLU A 27 -14.98 -4.45 9.75
N SER A 28 -15.80 -3.55 10.27
CA SER A 28 -17.15 -3.33 9.75
C SER A 28 -17.12 -2.61 8.40
N PRO A 29 -18.16 -2.70 7.58
CA PRO A 29 -18.27 -1.91 6.35
C PRO A 29 -18.13 -0.41 6.57
N GLU A 30 -18.62 0.12 7.70
CA GLU A 30 -18.52 1.52 8.08
C GLU A 30 -17.07 1.90 8.36
N TRP A 31 -16.33 1.06 9.08
CA TRP A 31 -14.92 1.25 9.36
C TRP A 31 -14.12 1.25 8.05
N ILE A 32 -14.35 0.23 7.20
CA ILE A 32 -13.67 0.12 5.90
C ILE A 32 -13.96 1.33 5.02
N ALA A 33 -15.22 1.78 4.98
CA ALA A 33 -15.62 2.95 4.21
C ALA A 33 -14.92 4.22 4.70
N ALA A 34 -14.89 4.46 6.01
CA ALA A 34 -14.27 5.64 6.60
C ALA A 34 -12.75 5.69 6.31
N HIS A 35 -12.05 4.55 6.47
CA HIS A 35 -10.61 4.48 6.23
C HIS A 35 -10.25 4.57 4.74
N THR A 36 -11.08 3.99 3.88
CA THR A 36 -10.95 4.15 2.42
C THR A 36 -11.17 5.61 2.02
N ASP A 37 -12.22 6.26 2.51
CA ASP A 37 -12.53 7.65 2.18
C ASP A 37 -11.43 8.61 2.64
N ALA A 38 -10.91 8.42 3.85
CA ALA A 38 -9.78 9.17 4.38
C ALA A 38 -8.52 9.01 3.50
N LEU A 39 -8.22 7.79 3.05
CA LEU A 39 -7.11 7.50 2.15
C LEU A 39 -7.28 8.21 0.80
N LEU A 40 -8.46 8.05 0.18
CA LEU A 40 -8.74 8.62 -1.14
C LEU A 40 -8.76 10.15 -1.11
N SER A 41 -9.22 10.75 0.00
CA SER A 41 -9.15 12.19 0.24
C SER A 41 -7.71 12.70 0.26
N GLN A 42 -6.81 12.00 0.98
CA GLN A 42 -5.39 12.36 1.02
C GLN A 42 -4.72 12.19 -0.36
N PHE A 43 -5.04 11.12 -1.09
CA PHE A 43 -4.56 10.93 -2.45
C PHE A 43 -5.11 12.00 -3.40
N GLY A 44 -6.38 12.37 -3.25
CA GLY A 44 -6.97 13.47 -4.01
C GLY A 44 -6.17 14.75 -3.87
N ALA A 45 -5.84 15.12 -2.63
CA ALA A 45 -5.04 16.31 -2.34
C ALA A 45 -3.58 16.22 -2.84
N ALA A 46 -2.93 15.04 -2.72
CA ALA A 46 -1.54 14.86 -3.11
C ALA A 46 -1.32 14.75 -4.63
N PHE A 47 -2.29 14.20 -5.35
CA PHE A 47 -2.16 13.83 -6.77
C PHE A 47 -3.11 14.57 -7.71
N ASP A 48 -3.89 15.53 -7.19
CA ASP A 48 -4.90 16.28 -7.95
C ASP A 48 -5.97 15.36 -8.59
N ILE A 49 -6.40 14.35 -7.84
CA ILE A 49 -7.45 13.41 -8.28
C ILE A 49 -8.78 13.86 -7.66
N SER A 50 -9.72 14.25 -8.51
CA SER A 50 -11.02 14.78 -8.09
C SER A 50 -12.14 13.73 -8.03
N GLU A 51 -11.98 12.63 -8.74
CA GLU A 51 -13.00 11.59 -8.84
C GLU A 51 -12.41 10.20 -8.62
N TRP A 52 -13.17 9.39 -7.86
CA TRP A 52 -12.83 8.01 -7.59
C TRP A 52 -13.95 7.09 -8.03
N ARG A 53 -13.62 5.98 -8.69
CA ARG A 53 -14.59 5.04 -9.24
C ARG A 53 -14.18 3.59 -8.95
N LEU A 54 -15.17 2.76 -8.66
CA LEU A 54 -15.01 1.31 -8.62
C LEU A 54 -14.80 0.75 -10.04
N THR A 55 -14.35 -0.48 -10.13
CA THR A 55 -14.09 -1.16 -11.42
C THR A 55 -15.32 -1.18 -12.33
N GLU A 56 -16.53 -1.29 -11.77
CA GLU A 56 -17.80 -1.30 -12.49
C GLU A 56 -18.31 0.11 -12.85
N GLY A 57 -17.52 1.14 -12.59
CA GLY A 57 -17.83 2.52 -12.93
C GLY A 57 -18.66 3.27 -11.88
N GLN A 58 -19.10 2.63 -10.80
CA GLN A 58 -19.77 3.29 -9.69
C GLN A 58 -18.83 4.30 -9.02
N GLU A 59 -19.33 5.50 -8.75
CA GLU A 59 -18.56 6.53 -8.04
C GLU A 59 -18.40 6.19 -6.55
N TRP A 60 -17.20 6.46 -6.04
CA TRP A 60 -16.94 6.49 -4.60
C TRP A 60 -17.25 7.90 -4.10
N ALA A 61 -18.52 8.17 -3.81
CA ALA A 61 -19.01 9.48 -3.39
C ALA A 61 -20.27 9.36 -2.52
N GLY A 62 -20.48 10.33 -1.64
CA GLY A 62 -21.66 10.42 -0.81
C GLY A 62 -21.35 10.44 0.69
N SER A 63 -22.39 10.24 1.51
CA SER A 63 -22.24 10.12 2.96
C SER A 63 -21.56 8.79 3.34
N LEU A 64 -21.05 8.72 4.57
CA LEU A 64 -20.43 7.48 5.08
C LEU A 64 -21.37 6.26 4.98
N ASP A 65 -22.68 6.45 5.19
CA ASP A 65 -23.66 5.37 5.06
C ASP A 65 -23.76 4.86 3.60
N VAL A 66 -23.69 5.77 2.63
CA VAL A 66 -23.64 5.41 1.20
C VAL A 66 -22.38 4.62 0.89
N LEU A 67 -21.23 5.09 1.34
CA LEU A 67 -19.92 4.44 1.15
C LEU A 67 -19.89 3.06 1.84
N ALA A 68 -20.43 2.93 3.04
CA ALA A 68 -20.58 1.65 3.71
C ALA A 68 -21.51 0.70 2.93
N GLY A 69 -22.55 1.24 2.29
CA GLY A 69 -23.41 0.49 1.35
C GLY A 69 -22.63 -0.05 0.16
N ILE A 70 -21.72 0.75 -0.40
CA ILE A 70 -20.80 0.30 -1.47
C ILE A 70 -19.93 -0.86 -0.97
N VAL A 71 -19.32 -0.75 0.23
CA VAL A 71 -18.53 -1.85 0.80
C VAL A 71 -19.34 -3.11 0.96
N ARG A 72 -20.57 -3.04 1.52
CA ARG A 72 -21.47 -4.20 1.67
C ARG A 72 -21.84 -4.87 0.36
N SER A 73 -21.88 -4.11 -0.73
CA SER A 73 -22.18 -4.64 -2.06
C SER A 73 -20.99 -5.37 -2.72
N ASN A 74 -19.81 -5.34 -2.09
CA ASN A 74 -18.58 -5.96 -2.58
C ASN A 74 -18.02 -7.04 -1.62
N PRO A 75 -18.83 -8.06 -1.22
CA PRO A 75 -18.33 -9.19 -0.45
C PRO A 75 -17.33 -9.99 -1.30
N VAL A 76 -16.39 -10.67 -0.63
CA VAL A 76 -15.52 -11.63 -1.33
C VAL A 76 -16.36 -12.76 -1.90
N ARG A 77 -16.07 -13.12 -3.16
CA ARG A 77 -16.76 -14.20 -3.89
C ARG A 77 -15.78 -15.27 -4.33
N GLU A 78 -16.28 -16.46 -4.52
CA GLU A 78 -15.52 -17.55 -5.11
C GLU A 78 -15.22 -17.24 -6.59
N LEU A 79 -14.01 -17.60 -7.02
CA LEU A 79 -13.65 -17.61 -8.45
C LEU A 79 -13.79 -19.03 -8.96
N VAL A 80 -14.70 -19.26 -9.88
CA VAL A 80 -15.03 -20.59 -10.40
C VAL A 80 -14.35 -20.82 -11.74
N GLY A 81 -13.48 -21.83 -11.78
CA GLY A 81 -12.83 -22.28 -13.01
C GLY A 81 -11.76 -21.36 -13.57
N ALA A 82 -11.23 -21.73 -14.75
CA ALA A 82 -10.18 -20.96 -15.44
C ALA A 82 -10.72 -19.69 -16.15
N SER A 83 -12.04 -19.52 -16.24
CA SER A 83 -12.73 -18.35 -16.81
C SER A 83 -12.94 -17.24 -15.81
N GLU A 84 -12.53 -17.40 -14.55
CA GLU A 84 -12.74 -16.44 -13.47
C GLU A 84 -14.21 -16.00 -13.31
N GLU A 85 -15.14 -16.91 -13.56
CA GLU A 85 -16.56 -16.65 -13.33
C GLU A 85 -16.80 -16.36 -11.84
N ILE A 86 -17.58 -15.30 -11.57
CA ILE A 86 -17.93 -14.89 -10.22
C ILE A 86 -18.93 -15.89 -9.64
N GLY A 87 -18.49 -16.67 -8.66
CA GLY A 87 -19.28 -17.65 -7.93
C GLY A 87 -20.01 -17.06 -6.71
N ASP A 88 -20.31 -17.94 -5.76
CA ASP A 88 -21.04 -17.59 -4.55
C ASP A 88 -20.27 -16.66 -3.62
N ILE A 89 -21.03 -15.94 -2.79
CA ILE A 89 -20.44 -15.11 -1.72
C ILE A 89 -19.78 -16.04 -0.69
N LEU A 90 -18.55 -15.71 -0.31
CA LEU A 90 -17.82 -16.35 0.77
C LEU A 90 -18.07 -15.57 2.08
N PRO A 91 -19.01 -15.98 2.93
CA PRO A 91 -19.56 -15.13 4.00
C PRO A 91 -18.55 -14.75 5.09
N ASN A 92 -17.45 -15.51 5.21
CA ASN A 92 -16.40 -15.28 6.21
C ASN A 92 -15.09 -14.76 5.61
N GLU A 93 -15.09 -14.28 4.37
CA GLU A 93 -13.88 -13.77 3.70
C GLU A 93 -13.82 -12.23 3.68
N GLY A 94 -14.82 -11.55 4.23
CA GLY A 94 -14.90 -10.10 4.29
C GLY A 94 -15.28 -9.46 2.95
N TYR A 95 -14.67 -8.32 2.65
CA TYR A 95 -14.96 -7.48 1.50
C TYR A 95 -13.72 -7.28 0.65
N SER A 96 -13.92 -7.19 -0.68
CA SER A 96 -12.82 -6.91 -1.61
C SER A 96 -13.32 -6.08 -2.78
N PHE A 97 -12.71 -4.94 -3.01
CA PHE A 97 -13.05 -4.05 -4.11
C PHE A 97 -11.84 -3.24 -4.58
N VAL A 98 -11.98 -2.65 -5.74
CA VAL A 98 -10.95 -1.80 -6.35
C VAL A 98 -11.53 -0.42 -6.58
N VAL A 99 -10.81 0.61 -6.14
CA VAL A 99 -11.12 2.00 -6.42
C VAL A 99 -9.99 2.59 -7.25
N SER A 100 -10.31 3.33 -8.28
CA SER A 100 -9.35 3.98 -9.17
C SER A 100 -9.68 5.44 -9.40
N GLY A 101 -8.64 6.24 -9.55
CA GLY A 101 -8.73 7.65 -9.91
C GLY A 101 -7.53 8.06 -10.75
N ALA A 102 -7.66 9.15 -11.48
CA ALA A 102 -6.58 9.66 -12.33
C ALA A 102 -6.58 11.18 -12.35
N SER A 103 -5.38 11.73 -12.48
CA SER A 103 -5.13 13.12 -12.84
C SER A 103 -4.36 13.20 -14.14
N SER A 104 -3.97 14.41 -14.53
CA SER A 104 -3.13 14.61 -15.73
C SER A 104 -1.74 13.95 -15.61
N ARG A 105 -1.24 13.68 -14.37
CA ARG A 105 0.11 13.19 -14.15
C ARG A 105 0.19 11.76 -13.62
N VAL A 106 -0.83 11.26 -12.93
CA VAL A 106 -0.80 9.92 -12.33
C VAL A 106 -2.16 9.24 -12.38
N ARG A 107 -2.15 7.91 -12.51
CA ARG A 107 -3.29 7.03 -12.26
C ARG A 107 -2.99 6.19 -11.02
N LEU A 108 -3.96 6.14 -10.10
CA LEU A 108 -3.92 5.31 -8.91
C LEU A 108 -5.02 4.25 -8.97
N ARG A 109 -4.69 3.03 -8.53
CA ARG A 109 -5.66 1.96 -8.28
C ARG A 109 -5.37 1.38 -6.91
N ALA A 110 -6.38 1.34 -6.06
CA ALA A 110 -6.30 0.78 -4.72
C ALA A 110 -7.18 -0.48 -4.64
N TRP A 111 -6.57 -1.63 -4.38
CA TRP A 111 -7.24 -2.89 -4.04
C TRP A 111 -7.32 -2.99 -2.54
N ILE A 112 -8.53 -3.02 -2.02
CA ILE A 112 -8.81 -3.15 -0.60
C ILE A 112 -9.36 -4.56 -0.35
N ALA A 113 -8.78 -5.26 0.63
CA ALA A 113 -9.33 -6.49 1.18
C ALA A 113 -9.33 -6.36 2.71
N ALA A 114 -10.51 -6.38 3.32
CA ALA A 114 -10.73 -6.12 4.74
C ALA A 114 -11.97 -6.83 5.27
N GLY A 115 -12.18 -6.82 6.60
CA GLY A 115 -13.37 -7.43 7.23
C GLY A 115 -13.27 -8.94 7.43
N TYR A 116 -12.12 -9.55 7.22
CA TYR A 116 -11.92 -10.97 7.50
C TYR A 116 -11.93 -11.22 9.01
N PRO A 117 -12.76 -12.16 9.52
CA PRO A 117 -13.04 -12.26 10.96
C PRO A 117 -11.95 -12.96 11.78
N ALA A 118 -11.00 -13.66 11.15
CA ALA A 118 -9.96 -14.39 11.87
C ALA A 118 -8.59 -13.73 11.78
N VAL A 119 -7.77 -13.87 12.82
CA VAL A 119 -6.35 -13.50 12.84
C VAL A 119 -5.46 -14.73 12.68
N GLY A 120 -4.18 -14.52 12.36
CA GLY A 120 -3.18 -15.59 12.38
C GLY A 120 -3.32 -16.63 11.27
N THR A 121 -3.86 -16.25 10.12
CA THR A 121 -3.94 -17.14 8.96
C THR A 121 -2.59 -17.22 8.24
N ARG A 122 -2.36 -18.30 7.49
CA ARG A 122 -1.14 -18.50 6.68
C ARG A 122 -0.82 -17.33 5.75
N LEU A 123 -1.83 -16.62 5.27
CA LEU A 123 -1.70 -15.46 4.37
C LEU A 123 -2.40 -14.26 4.98
N PRO A 124 -1.84 -13.04 4.86
CA PRO A 124 -2.54 -11.84 5.26
C PRO A 124 -3.76 -11.63 4.36
N ARG A 125 -4.94 -11.80 4.93
CA ARG A 125 -6.22 -11.58 4.24
C ARG A 125 -6.57 -10.10 4.17
N ARG A 126 -6.06 -9.31 5.09
CA ARG A 126 -6.22 -7.87 5.17
C ARG A 126 -5.03 -7.20 4.53
N ARG A 127 -5.31 -6.53 3.45
CA ARG A 127 -4.28 -5.88 2.66
C ARG A 127 -4.83 -4.73 1.85
N LEU A 128 -3.98 -3.77 1.64
CA LEU A 128 -4.15 -2.70 0.69
C LEU A 128 -3.00 -2.79 -0.31
N ASN A 129 -3.33 -2.86 -1.59
CA ASN A 129 -2.36 -2.76 -2.67
C ASN A 129 -2.70 -1.53 -3.50
N ILE A 130 -1.72 -0.68 -3.71
CA ILE A 130 -1.87 0.56 -4.49
C ILE A 130 -0.90 0.49 -5.66
N GLU A 131 -1.44 0.55 -6.86
CA GLU A 131 -0.68 0.71 -8.09
C GLU A 131 -0.60 2.20 -8.44
N LEU A 132 0.63 2.67 -8.65
CA LEU A 132 0.90 4.02 -9.14
C LEU A 132 1.45 3.93 -10.55
N ARG A 133 0.77 4.57 -11.48
CA ARG A 133 1.21 4.64 -12.87
C ARG A 133 1.33 6.09 -13.30
N GLU A 134 2.52 6.49 -13.72
CA GLU A 134 2.71 7.81 -14.30
C GLU A 134 2.05 7.91 -15.68
N MET A 135 1.49 9.09 -16.00
CA MET A 135 0.85 9.36 -17.28
C MET A 135 1.84 9.81 -18.35
N TYR A 136 3.01 10.27 -17.94
CA TYR A 136 4.15 10.59 -18.79
C TYR A 136 5.44 10.41 -17.99
N THR A 137 6.53 10.13 -18.67
CA THR A 137 7.85 9.85 -18.03
C THR A 137 8.28 11.00 -17.12
N GLY A 138 8.60 10.67 -15.87
CA GLY A 138 9.03 11.63 -14.86
C GLY A 138 7.89 12.39 -14.18
N ALA A 139 6.65 11.94 -14.31
CA ALA A 139 5.51 12.52 -13.61
C ALA A 139 5.50 12.22 -12.11
N LEU A 140 6.10 11.11 -11.71
CA LEU A 140 6.27 10.74 -10.30
C LEU A 140 7.60 11.27 -9.74
N THR A 141 7.57 11.68 -8.49
CA THR A 141 8.70 12.23 -7.75
C THR A 141 8.93 11.46 -6.44
N SER A 142 10.08 11.67 -5.79
CA SER A 142 10.34 11.14 -4.44
C SER A 142 9.23 11.53 -3.44
N ALA A 143 8.78 12.77 -3.49
CA ALA A 143 7.72 13.28 -2.62
C ALA A 143 6.38 12.56 -2.82
N ASP A 144 6.11 12.04 -4.01
CA ASP A 144 4.91 11.24 -4.27
C ASP A 144 4.96 9.89 -3.54
N GLY A 145 6.14 9.24 -3.51
CA GLY A 145 6.35 8.03 -2.71
C GLY A 145 6.13 8.27 -1.22
N ASP A 146 6.67 9.36 -0.70
CA ASP A 146 6.47 9.75 0.71
C ASP A 146 5.01 10.11 1.00
N ALA A 147 4.31 10.75 0.05
CA ALA A 147 2.88 11.06 0.17
C ALA A 147 2.02 9.79 0.23
N VAL A 148 2.33 8.78 -0.59
CA VAL A 148 1.67 7.47 -0.53
C VAL A 148 1.88 6.82 0.83
N CYS A 149 3.11 6.78 1.32
CA CYS A 149 3.41 6.19 2.62
C CYS A 149 2.66 6.91 3.74
N ARG A 150 2.66 8.23 3.75
CA ARG A 150 1.94 9.04 4.75
C ARG A 150 0.43 8.79 4.70
N ALA A 151 -0.18 8.83 3.53
CA ALA A 151 -1.62 8.64 3.38
C ALA A 151 -2.06 7.26 3.87
N VAL A 152 -1.33 6.21 3.51
CA VAL A 152 -1.65 4.84 3.92
C VAL A 152 -1.49 4.65 5.42
N THR A 153 -0.36 5.09 6.00
CA THR A 153 -0.09 4.90 7.43
C THR A 153 -1.05 5.68 8.31
N GLN A 154 -1.45 6.88 7.90
CA GLN A 154 -2.42 7.71 8.64
C GLN A 154 -3.86 7.22 8.50
N ALA A 155 -4.22 6.64 7.34
CA ALA A 155 -5.59 6.22 7.10
C ALA A 155 -5.88 4.79 7.56
N TRP A 156 -4.93 3.87 7.45
CA TRP A 156 -5.15 2.43 7.68
C TRP A 156 -4.38 1.85 8.85
N GLU A 157 -3.43 2.59 9.43
CA GLU A 157 -2.62 2.14 10.56
C GLU A 157 -2.11 0.70 10.40
N PRO A 158 -1.41 0.39 9.28
CA PRO A 158 -1.00 -0.98 9.00
C PRO A 158 0.09 -1.45 9.97
N ALA A 159 0.35 -2.76 10.02
CA ALA A 159 1.52 -3.29 10.71
C ALA A 159 2.81 -3.05 9.90
N MET A 160 2.70 -3.11 8.55
CA MET A 160 3.78 -2.72 7.66
C MET A 160 3.25 -2.18 6.33
N LEU A 161 4.06 -1.34 5.68
CA LEU A 161 3.86 -0.86 4.32
C LEU A 161 5.18 -0.93 3.55
N VAL A 162 5.13 -1.31 2.28
CA VAL A 162 6.27 -1.24 1.37
C VAL A 162 5.87 -0.59 0.05
N LEU A 163 6.68 0.38 -0.42
CA LEU A 163 6.64 0.92 -1.78
C LEU A 163 7.80 0.33 -2.57
N THR A 164 7.48 -0.32 -3.68
CA THR A 164 8.43 -1.11 -4.48
C THR A 164 8.07 -1.04 -5.97
N ASP A 165 8.97 -1.50 -6.81
CA ASP A 165 8.75 -1.78 -8.23
C ASP A 165 8.87 -3.29 -8.52
N ASP A 166 8.58 -3.69 -9.75
CA ASP A 166 8.68 -5.10 -10.16
C ASP A 166 10.08 -5.68 -10.02
N PRO A 167 11.19 -5.01 -10.42
CA PRO A 167 12.54 -5.51 -10.22
C PRO A 167 12.88 -5.81 -8.77
N VAL A 168 12.61 -4.87 -7.85
CA VAL A 168 12.86 -5.06 -6.41
C VAL A 168 12.00 -6.21 -5.88
N ARG A 169 10.72 -6.26 -6.25
CA ARG A 169 9.80 -7.31 -5.79
C ARG A 169 10.26 -8.70 -6.24
N GLN A 170 10.71 -8.84 -7.49
CA GLN A 170 11.21 -10.11 -8.04
C GLN A 170 12.50 -10.56 -7.37
N LEU A 171 13.41 -9.65 -7.06
CA LEU A 171 14.66 -9.97 -6.38
C LEU A 171 14.44 -10.32 -4.91
N ALA A 172 13.65 -9.54 -4.20
CA ALA A 172 13.39 -9.73 -2.78
C ALA A 172 12.62 -11.02 -2.48
N ARG A 173 11.69 -11.42 -3.36
CA ARG A 173 10.83 -12.62 -3.24
C ARG A 173 10.17 -12.77 -1.87
N ARG A 174 9.84 -11.64 -1.24
CA ARG A 174 9.17 -11.62 0.08
C ARG A 174 7.68 -11.54 -0.11
N GLY A 175 6.96 -12.32 0.66
CA GLY A 175 5.50 -12.36 0.59
C GLY A 175 4.88 -12.73 1.93
N ASN A 176 3.59 -12.99 1.95
CA ASN A 176 2.84 -13.35 3.14
C ASN A 176 3.04 -12.32 4.27
N TRP A 177 3.44 -12.78 5.46
CA TRP A 177 3.70 -11.94 6.63
C TRP A 177 5.14 -11.40 6.70
N LYS A 178 6.01 -11.72 5.74
CA LYS A 178 7.36 -11.16 5.71
C LYS A 178 7.31 -9.66 5.50
N ILE A 179 8.10 -8.92 6.27
CA ILE A 179 8.23 -7.47 6.11
C ILE A 179 8.75 -7.20 4.71
N GLY A 180 8.04 -6.37 3.97
CA GLY A 180 8.37 -6.03 2.59
C GLY A 180 9.70 -5.26 2.48
N VAL A 181 10.35 -5.39 1.32
CA VAL A 181 11.59 -4.70 0.97
C VAL A 181 11.33 -3.84 -0.27
N GLY A 182 11.61 -2.57 -0.18
CA GLY A 182 11.33 -1.60 -1.25
C GLY A 182 12.09 -0.28 -1.10
N TYR A 183 11.81 0.67 -1.97
CA TYR A 183 12.37 2.03 -1.90
C TYR A 183 11.90 2.79 -0.66
N ARG A 184 10.72 2.43 -0.16
CA ARG A 184 10.20 2.85 1.14
C ARG A 184 9.68 1.60 1.86
N THR A 185 10.08 1.42 3.10
CA THR A 185 9.55 0.38 3.98
C THR A 185 9.15 1.05 5.29
N TRP A 186 7.87 1.02 5.62
CA TRP A 186 7.37 1.52 6.89
C TRP A 186 6.98 0.34 7.79
N ILE A 187 7.32 0.46 9.07
CA ILE A 187 7.10 -0.58 10.08
C ILE A 187 6.49 0.12 11.30
N SER A 188 5.36 -0.41 11.78
CA SER A 188 4.73 0.05 13.02
C SER A 188 5.64 -0.20 14.22
N ASP A 189 5.62 0.68 15.21
CA ASP A 189 6.33 0.49 16.48
C ASP A 189 5.87 -0.77 17.24
N GLU A 190 4.65 -1.26 16.97
CA GLU A 190 4.14 -2.53 17.52
C GLU A 190 4.83 -3.76 16.91
N VAL A 191 5.34 -3.65 15.70
CA VAL A 191 6.09 -4.73 15.02
C VAL A 191 7.54 -4.74 15.47
N GLY A 192 8.13 -3.57 15.67
CA GLY A 192 9.48 -3.42 16.19
C GLY A 192 10.15 -2.11 15.85
N GLU A 193 11.27 -1.87 16.48
CA GLU A 193 12.06 -0.63 16.37
C GLU A 193 13.22 -0.77 15.39
N ILE A 194 13.55 0.31 14.72
CA ILE A 194 14.73 0.44 13.85
C ILE A 194 15.79 1.26 14.56
N ASN A 195 16.82 0.60 15.05
CA ASN A 195 17.94 1.21 15.77
C ASN A 195 19.21 1.31 14.93
N HIS A 196 19.29 0.54 13.84
CA HIS A 196 20.44 0.49 12.97
C HIS A 196 20.05 0.54 11.49
N LEU A 197 20.74 1.35 10.71
CA LEU A 197 20.55 1.49 9.27
C LEU A 197 21.83 1.10 8.54
N VAL A 198 21.69 0.34 7.47
CA VAL A 198 22.78 -0.08 6.60
C VAL A 198 22.90 0.85 5.41
N ASP A 199 24.15 1.10 4.97
CA ASP A 199 24.48 1.95 3.82
C ASP A 199 23.96 3.40 4.00
N ARG A 200 23.35 3.97 2.96
CA ARG A 200 22.79 5.33 2.97
C ARG A 200 21.26 5.34 3.12
N LEU A 201 20.70 4.30 3.74
CA LEU A 201 19.29 4.33 4.13
C LEU A 201 19.05 5.42 5.16
N THR A 202 17.87 6.00 5.12
CA THR A 202 17.43 6.99 6.10
C THR A 202 16.17 6.49 6.81
N ALA A 203 15.96 6.92 8.04
CA ALA A 203 14.74 6.64 8.80
C ALA A 203 14.09 7.94 9.24
N THR A 204 12.76 7.94 9.24
CA THR A 204 11.92 9.05 9.69
C THR A 204 10.74 8.50 10.47
N GLU A 205 10.45 9.08 11.63
CA GLU A 205 9.23 8.77 12.37
C GLU A 205 8.00 9.23 11.57
N LEU A 206 7.03 8.36 11.44
CA LEU A 206 5.81 8.62 10.71
C LEU A 206 4.64 7.82 11.31
N ALA A 207 3.60 8.49 11.77
CA ALA A 207 2.31 7.88 12.16
C ALA A 207 2.44 6.62 13.05
N GLY A 208 3.22 6.69 14.15
CA GLY A 208 3.38 5.57 15.09
C GLY A 208 4.23 4.42 14.55
N GLY A 209 5.21 4.75 13.71
CA GLY A 209 6.18 3.79 13.20
C GLY A 209 7.34 4.48 12.50
N THR A 210 8.22 3.69 11.92
CA THR A 210 9.43 4.15 11.25
C THR A 210 9.36 3.91 9.74
N LEU A 211 9.50 4.98 8.96
CA LEU A 211 9.67 4.94 7.51
C LEU A 211 11.16 4.87 7.17
N ILE A 212 11.60 3.75 6.61
CA ILE A 212 12.95 3.56 6.08
C ILE A 212 12.91 3.88 4.59
N SER A 213 13.81 4.76 4.13
CA SER A 213 13.87 5.20 2.74
C SER A 213 15.24 4.91 2.13
N ALA A 214 15.23 4.26 0.96
CA ALA A 214 16.38 4.14 0.10
C ALA A 214 16.49 5.35 -0.84
N PRO A 215 17.69 5.75 -1.27
CA PRO A 215 17.87 6.70 -2.35
C PRO A 215 17.12 6.25 -3.61
N ASP A 216 16.41 7.17 -4.24
CA ASP A 216 15.52 6.88 -5.38
C ASP A 216 16.29 6.58 -6.70
N ASP A 217 17.59 6.80 -6.71
CA ASP A 217 18.50 6.50 -7.82
C ASP A 217 19.19 5.13 -7.71
N TRP A 218 18.91 4.38 -6.65
CA TRP A 218 19.52 3.07 -6.44
C TRP A 218 18.95 2.00 -7.38
N PRO A 219 19.84 1.10 -7.90
CA PRO A 219 19.37 -0.09 -8.59
C PRO A 219 18.70 -1.06 -7.60
N ALA A 220 17.82 -1.91 -8.14
CA ALA A 220 17.00 -2.83 -7.37
C ALA A 220 17.81 -3.75 -6.44
N GLU A 221 18.95 -4.24 -6.92
CA GLU A 221 19.84 -5.12 -6.16
C GLU A 221 20.33 -4.46 -4.87
N ARG A 222 20.74 -3.19 -4.96
CA ARG A 222 21.23 -2.43 -3.80
C ARG A 222 20.12 -2.14 -2.80
N VAL A 223 18.93 -1.80 -3.28
CA VAL A 223 17.75 -1.61 -2.41
C VAL A 223 17.46 -2.89 -1.63
N VAL A 224 17.42 -4.04 -2.31
CA VAL A 224 17.13 -5.34 -1.67
C VAL A 224 18.21 -5.70 -0.66
N GLU A 225 19.48 -5.53 -1.00
CA GLU A 225 20.61 -5.84 -0.12
C GLU A 225 20.58 -4.99 1.15
N ALA A 226 20.52 -3.65 1.01
CA ALA A 226 20.58 -2.73 2.14
C ALA A 226 19.35 -2.85 3.05
N MET A 227 18.14 -2.92 2.48
CA MET A 227 16.91 -3.09 3.27
C MET A 227 16.88 -4.44 4.00
N THR A 228 17.26 -5.53 3.32
CA THR A 228 17.31 -6.86 3.96
C THR A 228 18.34 -6.90 5.08
N ALA A 229 19.52 -6.31 4.88
CA ALA A 229 20.54 -6.22 5.92
C ALA A 229 20.05 -5.39 7.12
N THR A 230 19.41 -4.24 6.87
CA THR A 230 18.82 -3.39 7.92
C THR A 230 17.78 -4.17 8.73
N LEU A 231 16.83 -4.83 8.09
CA LEU A 231 15.83 -5.62 8.79
C LEU A 231 16.48 -6.72 9.66
N ARG A 232 17.43 -7.46 9.11
CA ARG A 232 18.15 -8.53 9.81
C ARG A 232 18.93 -8.01 11.03
N GLU A 233 19.62 -6.86 10.91
CA GLU A 233 20.41 -6.28 11.99
C GLU A 233 19.55 -5.73 13.14
N ASN A 234 18.28 -5.41 12.86
CA ASN A 234 17.28 -5.04 13.87
C ASN A 234 16.44 -6.22 14.35
N GLY A 235 16.73 -7.46 13.92
CA GLY A 235 16.00 -8.66 14.34
C GLY A 235 14.59 -8.76 13.74
N LEU A 236 14.32 -8.04 12.65
CA LEU A 236 13.02 -7.96 12.00
C LEU A 236 12.97 -8.83 10.73
N ASP A 237 11.98 -9.69 10.62
CA ASP A 237 11.78 -10.55 9.45
C ASP A 237 10.32 -10.63 9.01
N GLU A 238 9.41 -10.78 9.96
CA GLU A 238 7.97 -10.89 9.68
C GLU A 238 7.13 -10.12 10.70
N VAL A 239 5.90 -9.78 10.26
CA VAL A 239 4.90 -9.16 11.12
C VAL A 239 4.38 -10.22 12.09
N PRO A 240 4.39 -9.98 13.40
CA PRO A 240 3.76 -10.85 14.39
C PRO A 240 2.25 -10.98 14.12
N HIS A 241 1.70 -12.21 14.13
CA HIS A 241 0.30 -12.46 13.77
C HIS A 241 -0.30 -13.69 14.47
#